data_eb03ac945e4ff0412341975c63dd0c6c
#
_entry.id   eb03ac945e4ff0412341975c63dd0c6c
#
_cell.length_a   1.000
_cell.length_b   1.000
_cell.length_c   1.000
_cell.angle_alpha   90.00
_cell.angle_beta   90.00
_cell.angle_gamma   90.00
#
_symmetry.space_group_name_H-M   'P 1'
#
loop_
_entity.id
_entity.type
_entity.pdbx_description
1 polymer ?
#
loop_
_entity_poly.entity_id
_entity_poly.type
_entity_poly.pdbx_seq_one_letter_code
_entity_poly.pdbx_strand_id
1 'polypeptide(L)'
;DTPMVATALDLLHWCQAALPLERASRLLLSPYFAATTAGLGARAEFDAFDLRKAKMLRPEISLTWLIDLINVSRRRTKLASLLNRLRSLSSTWKRLREKERRSYSEWSEVMGTLLGTAGWGADSEDSIECQTRRKWESALDELATLDFRGRSVDFAEALESIKRIARQTMFS
;
A
#
# COMPACT_ATOMS: atom_id res chain seq x y z
N ASP A 1 -12.46 5.98 -10.26
CA ASP A 1 -11.43 5.48 -9.34
C ASP A 1 -12.00 4.45 -8.38
N THR A 2 -11.52 3.24 -8.46
CA THR A 2 -11.92 2.15 -7.56
C THR A 2 -11.15 2.29 -6.24
N PRO A 3 -11.82 2.43 -5.08
CA PRO A 3 -11.14 2.61 -3.79
C PRO A 3 -10.13 1.52 -3.47
N MET A 4 -10.41 0.29 -3.85
CA MET A 4 -9.51 -0.85 -3.65
C MET A 4 -8.19 -0.67 -4.41
N VAL A 5 -8.23 -0.20 -5.66
CA VAL A 5 -7.04 0.06 -6.48
C VAL A 5 -6.29 1.29 -5.97
N ALA A 6 -7.00 2.33 -5.58
CA ALA A 6 -6.39 3.51 -4.97
C ALA A 6 -5.60 3.14 -3.70
N THR A 7 -6.14 2.24 -2.88
CA THR A 7 -5.46 1.71 -1.69
C THR A 7 -4.18 0.96 -2.08
N ALA A 8 -4.22 0.11 -3.11
CA ALA A 8 -3.03 -0.60 -3.59
C ALA A 8 -1.94 0.38 -4.04
N LEU A 9 -2.30 1.37 -4.84
CA LEU A 9 -1.35 2.38 -5.33
C LEU A 9 -0.76 3.24 -4.21
N ASP A 10 -1.57 3.61 -3.22
CA ASP A 10 -1.11 4.35 -2.05
C ASP A 10 -0.13 3.52 -1.20
N LEU A 11 -0.40 2.23 -1.00
CA LEU A 11 0.50 1.33 -0.28
C LEU A 11 1.85 1.21 -0.98
N LEU A 12 1.85 1.03 -2.30
CA LEU A 12 3.08 0.93 -3.08
C LEU A 12 3.88 2.24 -3.06
N HIS A 13 3.21 3.37 -3.21
CA HIS A 13 3.84 4.68 -3.11
C HIS A 13 4.45 4.91 -1.73
N TRP A 14 3.73 4.50 -0.68
CA TRP A 14 4.15 4.69 0.70
C TRP A 14 5.43 3.91 1.05
N CYS A 15 5.67 2.80 0.40
CA CYS A 15 6.92 2.07 0.58
C CYS A 15 8.13 2.94 0.24
N GLN A 16 8.09 3.69 -0.87
CA GLN A 16 9.24 4.48 -1.33
C GLN A 16 9.25 5.93 -0.84
N ALA A 17 8.09 6.51 -0.52
CA ALA A 17 7.99 7.94 -0.20
C ALA A 17 6.86 8.20 0.79
N ALA A 18 6.98 9.29 1.54
CA ALA A 18 5.91 9.75 2.44
C ALA A 18 4.64 10.08 1.65
N LEU A 19 3.49 9.90 2.30
CA LEU A 19 2.19 10.30 1.78
C LEU A 19 1.74 11.61 2.41
N PRO A 20 1.02 12.47 1.67
CA PRO A 20 0.28 13.57 2.30
C PRO A 20 -0.66 13.03 3.38
N LEU A 21 -0.88 13.81 4.42
CA LEU A 21 -1.71 13.39 5.56
C LEU A 21 -3.07 12.83 5.14
N GLU A 22 -3.74 13.48 4.21
CA GLU A 22 -5.07 13.05 3.75
C GLU A 22 -5.05 11.67 3.11
N ARG A 23 -4.00 11.36 2.35
CA ARG A 23 -3.83 10.03 1.75
C ARG A 23 -3.49 8.98 2.80
N ALA A 24 -2.62 9.31 3.76
CA ALA A 24 -2.31 8.41 4.88
C ALA A 24 -3.54 8.13 5.74
N SER A 25 -4.32 9.16 6.04
CA SER A 25 -5.59 9.04 6.76
C SER A 25 -6.59 8.13 6.02
N ARG A 26 -6.76 8.37 4.71
CA ARG A 26 -7.63 7.54 3.85
C ARG A 26 -7.17 6.08 3.85
N LEU A 27 -5.86 5.85 3.83
CA LEU A 27 -5.29 4.51 3.86
C LEU A 27 -5.58 3.79 5.19
N LEU A 28 -5.43 4.49 6.32
CA LEU A 28 -5.76 3.95 7.64
C LEU A 28 -7.24 3.56 7.77
N LEU A 29 -8.12 4.32 7.13
CA LEU A 29 -9.56 4.08 7.17
C LEU A 29 -10.03 3.11 6.08
N SER A 30 -9.14 2.66 5.19
CA SER A 30 -9.48 1.75 4.11
C SER A 30 -9.79 0.35 4.62
N PRO A 31 -10.92 -0.26 4.22
CA PRO A 31 -11.23 -1.65 4.54
C PRO A 31 -10.36 -2.63 3.77
N TYR A 32 -9.61 -2.17 2.77
CA TYR A 32 -8.76 -3.00 1.92
C TYR A 32 -7.31 -3.11 2.40
N PHE A 33 -6.97 -2.36 3.45
CA PHE A 33 -5.65 -2.37 4.05
C PHE A 33 -5.66 -3.06 5.41
N ALA A 34 -4.71 -3.98 5.63
CA ALA A 34 -4.57 -4.80 6.83
C ALA A 34 -5.83 -5.61 7.19
N ALA A 35 -6.73 -5.70 6.29
CA ALA A 35 -7.86 -6.61 6.09
C ALA A 35 -8.55 -7.22 7.32
N THR A 36 -8.81 -6.44 8.37
CA THR A 36 -9.75 -6.88 9.41
C THR A 36 -10.72 -5.76 9.74
N THR A 37 -12.01 -6.04 9.64
CA THR A 37 -13.06 -5.12 10.07
C THR A 37 -12.99 -4.85 11.58
N ALA A 38 -12.46 -5.79 12.34
CA ALA A 38 -12.33 -5.68 13.80
C ALA A 38 -11.43 -4.53 14.28
N GLY A 39 -10.50 -4.06 13.47
CA GLY A 39 -9.59 -2.98 13.84
C GLY A 39 -10.00 -1.59 13.36
N LEU A 40 -11.06 -1.45 12.54
CA LEU A 40 -11.40 -0.18 11.90
C LEU A 40 -11.80 0.91 12.91
N GLY A 41 -12.49 0.56 13.97
CA GLY A 41 -12.86 1.51 15.03
C GLY A 41 -11.64 2.10 15.73
N ALA A 42 -10.67 1.26 16.08
CA ALA A 42 -9.41 1.70 16.69
C ALA A 42 -8.58 2.56 15.73
N ARG A 43 -8.57 2.22 14.45
CA ARG A 43 -7.90 3.01 13.40
C ARG A 43 -8.53 4.38 13.22
N ALA A 44 -9.87 4.45 13.25
CA ALA A 44 -10.59 5.71 13.18
C ALA A 44 -10.30 6.61 14.38
N GLU A 45 -10.25 6.07 15.59
CA GLU A 45 -9.87 6.81 16.79
C GLU A 45 -8.42 7.31 16.71
N PHE A 46 -7.50 6.47 16.26
CA PHE A 46 -6.11 6.84 16.06
C PHE A 46 -5.98 7.98 15.04
N ASP A 47 -6.66 7.88 13.91
CA ASP A 47 -6.69 8.92 12.89
C ASP A 47 -7.19 10.24 13.46
N ALA A 48 -8.32 10.21 14.16
CA ALA A 48 -8.96 11.43 14.69
C ALA A 48 -8.18 12.09 15.82
N PHE A 49 -7.58 11.30 16.72
CA PHE A 49 -7.00 11.81 17.97
C PHE A 49 -5.47 11.83 17.99
N ASP A 50 -4.81 10.90 17.34
CA ASP A 50 -3.35 10.82 17.35
C ASP A 50 -2.73 11.43 16.07
N LEU A 51 -3.19 10.99 14.91
CA LEU A 51 -2.62 11.42 13.64
C LEU A 51 -2.92 12.88 13.33
N ARG A 52 -4.15 13.32 13.54
CA ARG A 52 -4.56 14.71 13.26
C ARG A 52 -3.95 15.73 14.20
N LYS A 53 -3.63 15.35 15.43
CA LYS A 53 -2.85 16.22 16.34
C LYS A 53 -1.43 16.43 15.83
N ALA A 54 -0.85 15.42 15.21
CA ALA A 54 0.47 15.51 14.61
C ALA A 54 0.49 16.33 13.30
N LYS A 55 -0.66 16.63 12.71
CA LYS A 55 -0.83 17.38 11.46
C LYS A 55 -0.07 18.70 11.44
N MET A 56 -0.06 19.43 12.55
CA MET A 56 0.62 20.72 12.62
C MET A 56 2.14 20.60 12.58
N LEU A 57 2.67 19.40 12.83
CA LEU A 57 4.10 19.13 12.88
C LEU A 57 4.65 18.48 11.60
N ARG A 58 3.79 17.80 10.83
CA ARG A 58 4.21 17.13 9.59
C ARG A 58 3.09 17.06 8.55
N PRO A 59 3.27 17.72 7.40
CA PRO A 59 2.31 17.63 6.29
C PRO A 59 2.38 16.29 5.54
N GLU A 60 3.50 15.58 5.66
CA GLU A 60 3.73 14.29 5.01
C GLU A 60 4.06 13.21 6.04
N ILE A 61 3.49 12.03 5.83
CA ILE A 61 3.58 10.89 6.75
C ILE A 61 4.34 9.77 6.07
N SER A 62 5.52 9.43 6.61
CA SER A 62 6.27 8.25 6.18
C SER A 62 5.76 7.00 6.91
N LEU A 63 5.99 5.84 6.31
CA LEU A 63 5.66 4.55 6.91
C LEU A 63 6.34 4.35 8.27
N THR A 64 7.63 4.64 8.35
CA THR A 64 8.40 4.52 9.60
C THR A 64 7.93 5.48 10.67
N TRP A 65 7.62 6.71 10.31
CA TRP A 65 7.10 7.68 11.27
C TRP A 65 5.74 7.26 11.84
N LEU A 66 4.87 6.70 11.01
CA LEU A 66 3.58 6.19 11.48
C LEU A 66 3.75 5.00 12.44
N ILE A 67 4.66 4.09 12.14
CA ILE A 67 4.99 2.97 13.02
C ILE A 67 5.41 3.50 14.41
N ASP A 68 6.29 4.49 14.44
CA ASP A 68 6.75 5.10 15.69
C ASP A 68 5.60 5.79 16.44
N LEU A 69 4.73 6.49 15.73
CA LEU A 69 3.57 7.16 16.34
C LEU A 69 2.61 6.15 16.98
N ILE A 70 2.29 5.05 16.28
CA ILE A 70 1.45 3.97 16.83
C ILE A 70 2.12 3.35 18.05
N ASN A 71 3.41 3.16 18.00
CA ASN A 71 4.18 2.48 19.07
C ASN A 71 4.15 3.24 20.41
N VAL A 72 4.01 4.56 20.35
CA VAL A 72 3.90 5.42 21.56
C VAL A 72 2.46 5.80 21.89
N SER A 73 1.49 5.39 21.09
CA SER A 73 0.07 5.71 21.29
C SER A 73 -0.52 4.91 22.45
N ARG A 74 -1.45 5.51 23.16
CA ARG A 74 -2.30 4.82 24.14
C ARG A 74 -3.17 3.72 23.53
N ARG A 75 -3.36 3.78 22.19
CA ARG A 75 -4.18 2.84 21.41
C ARG A 75 -3.37 1.69 20.84
N ARG A 76 -2.09 1.59 21.18
CA ARG A 76 -1.17 0.60 20.65
C ARG A 76 -1.69 -0.84 20.71
N THR A 77 -2.24 -1.24 21.85
CA THR A 77 -2.76 -2.61 22.02
C THR A 77 -3.91 -2.94 21.10
N LYS A 78 -4.79 -1.98 20.83
CA LYS A 78 -5.90 -2.11 19.90
C LYS A 78 -5.45 -2.09 18.43
N LEU A 79 -4.25 -1.58 18.17
CA LEU A 79 -3.65 -1.45 16.85
C LEU A 79 -2.52 -2.47 16.60
N ALA A 80 -2.40 -3.49 17.45
CA ALA A 80 -1.31 -4.47 17.36
C ALA A 80 -1.26 -5.18 16.01
N SER A 81 -2.40 -5.58 15.46
CA SER A 81 -2.49 -6.22 14.15
C SER A 81 -2.03 -5.29 13.03
N LEU A 82 -2.50 -4.04 13.04
CA LEU A 82 -2.07 -3.01 12.09
C LEU A 82 -0.56 -2.76 12.20
N LEU A 83 -0.06 -2.61 13.42
CA LEU A 83 1.37 -2.36 13.67
C LEU A 83 2.23 -3.50 13.13
N ASN A 84 1.83 -4.75 13.32
CA ASN A 84 2.53 -5.91 12.78
C ASN A 84 2.57 -5.89 11.25
N ARG A 85 1.45 -5.53 10.60
CA ARG A 85 1.40 -5.40 9.14
C ARG A 85 2.33 -4.30 8.62
N LEU A 86 2.32 -3.15 9.29
CA LEU A 86 3.19 -2.02 8.92
C LEU A 86 4.67 -2.36 9.08
N ARG A 87 5.03 -3.03 10.19
CA ARG A 87 6.41 -3.49 10.42
C ARG A 87 6.85 -4.51 9.38
N SER A 88 5.99 -5.47 9.05
CA SER A 88 6.27 -6.46 8.02
C SER A 88 6.44 -5.81 6.65
N LEU A 89 5.60 -4.85 6.31
CA LEU A 89 5.70 -4.09 5.06
C LEU A 89 7.03 -3.33 4.99
N SER A 90 7.39 -2.62 6.06
CA SER A 90 8.64 -1.86 6.15
C SER A 90 9.86 -2.77 6.01
N SER A 91 9.87 -3.90 6.72
CA SER A 91 10.97 -4.87 6.70
C SER A 91 11.10 -5.55 5.33
N THR A 92 10.00 -5.92 4.72
CA THR A 92 9.98 -6.51 3.37
C THR A 92 10.51 -5.52 2.33
N TRP A 93 10.06 -4.27 2.41
CA TRP A 93 10.54 -3.23 1.50
C TRP A 93 12.05 -2.98 1.66
N LYS A 94 12.56 -2.88 2.88
CA LYS A 94 14.01 -2.72 3.14
C LYS A 94 14.84 -3.82 2.48
N ARG A 95 14.38 -5.04 2.54
CA ARG A 95 15.05 -6.18 1.91
C ARG A 95 14.99 -6.10 0.39
N LEU A 96 13.82 -5.80 -0.17
CA LEU A 96 13.62 -5.77 -1.62
C LEU A 96 14.28 -4.56 -2.29
N ARG A 97 14.34 -3.42 -1.59
CA ARG A 97 14.96 -2.20 -2.12
C ARG A 97 16.49 -2.25 -2.27
N GLU A 98 17.13 -3.23 -1.67
CA GLU A 98 18.58 -3.42 -1.83
C GLU A 98 18.95 -3.65 -3.29
N LYS A 99 18.12 -4.33 -4.05
CA LYS A 99 18.24 -4.43 -5.50
C LYS A 99 17.43 -3.29 -6.13
N GLU A 100 18.11 -2.20 -6.45
CA GLU A 100 17.47 -0.95 -6.91
C GLU A 100 16.87 -1.04 -8.31
N ARG A 101 17.45 -1.87 -9.17
CA ARG A 101 17.02 -2.04 -10.56
C ARG A 101 16.59 -3.47 -10.81
N ARG A 102 15.42 -3.61 -11.42
CA ARG A 102 14.82 -4.90 -11.75
C ARG A 102 14.11 -4.81 -13.09
N SER A 103 13.86 -5.96 -13.72
CA SER A 103 12.94 -6.04 -14.85
C SER A 103 11.51 -5.71 -14.42
N TYR A 104 10.65 -5.39 -15.35
CA TYR A 104 9.23 -5.15 -15.06
C TYR A 104 8.54 -6.40 -14.48
N SER A 105 8.89 -7.61 -14.95
CA SER A 105 8.34 -8.84 -14.38
C SER A 105 8.78 -9.05 -12.93
N GLU A 106 10.03 -8.74 -12.60
CA GLU A 106 10.51 -8.77 -11.21
C GLU A 106 9.77 -7.74 -10.34
N TRP A 107 9.55 -6.52 -10.85
CA TRP A 107 8.79 -5.49 -10.12
C TRP A 107 7.33 -5.87 -9.94
N SER A 108 6.71 -6.53 -10.91
CA SER A 108 5.36 -7.07 -10.78
C SER A 108 5.27 -8.04 -9.59
N GLU A 109 6.23 -8.95 -9.45
CA GLU A 109 6.31 -9.86 -8.31
C GLU A 109 6.55 -9.12 -6.98
N VAL A 110 7.44 -8.14 -6.97
CA VAL A 110 7.70 -7.29 -5.79
C VAL A 110 6.42 -6.59 -5.33
N MET A 111 5.68 -6.00 -6.26
CA MET A 111 4.41 -5.31 -5.94
C MET A 111 3.39 -6.28 -5.35
N GLY A 112 3.26 -7.47 -5.92
CA GLY A 112 2.40 -8.53 -5.38
C GLY A 112 2.79 -8.93 -3.97
N THR A 113 4.08 -9.09 -3.70
CA THR A 113 4.62 -9.42 -2.38
C THR A 113 4.34 -8.31 -1.36
N LEU A 114 4.56 -7.05 -1.72
CA LEU A 114 4.32 -5.90 -0.84
C LEU A 114 2.83 -5.79 -0.46
N LEU A 115 1.94 -5.92 -1.43
CA LEU A 115 0.49 -5.86 -1.19
C LEU A 115 0.01 -7.03 -0.34
N GLY A 116 0.52 -8.23 -0.58
CA GLY A 116 0.23 -9.40 0.24
C GLY A 116 0.70 -9.23 1.68
N THR A 117 1.89 -8.69 1.88
CA THR A 117 2.45 -8.39 3.21
C THR A 117 1.61 -7.34 3.95
N ALA A 118 1.12 -6.34 3.25
CA ALA A 118 0.24 -5.32 3.82
C ALA A 118 -1.18 -5.83 4.11
N GLY A 119 -1.53 -7.02 3.66
CA GLY A 119 -2.89 -7.57 3.80
C GLY A 119 -3.91 -6.86 2.91
N TRP A 120 -3.49 -6.41 1.74
CA TRP A 120 -4.38 -5.75 0.79
C TRP A 120 -5.41 -6.73 0.24
N GLY A 121 -6.68 -6.38 0.41
CA GLY A 121 -7.81 -7.14 -0.15
C GLY A 121 -7.94 -8.59 0.33
N ALA A 122 -7.32 -8.97 1.45
CA ALA A 122 -7.25 -10.36 1.91
C ALA A 122 -8.61 -10.95 2.29
N ASP A 123 -9.53 -10.13 2.82
CA ASP A 123 -10.85 -10.57 3.30
C ASP A 123 -11.98 -10.22 2.33
N SER A 124 -11.68 -9.93 1.06
CA SER A 124 -12.75 -9.58 0.13
C SER A 124 -13.49 -10.83 -0.37
N GLU A 125 -14.74 -10.95 0.04
CA GLU A 125 -15.67 -12.01 -0.38
C GLU A 125 -16.68 -11.52 -1.42
N ASP A 126 -16.79 -10.21 -1.61
CA ASP A 126 -17.71 -9.61 -2.59
C ASP A 126 -17.25 -9.92 -4.02
N SER A 127 -18.21 -10.20 -4.88
CA SER A 127 -17.98 -10.49 -6.30
C SER A 127 -17.33 -9.30 -7.04
N ILE A 128 -17.71 -8.07 -6.67
CA ILE A 128 -17.13 -6.84 -7.24
C ILE A 128 -15.65 -6.70 -6.85
N GLU A 129 -15.35 -6.97 -5.60
CA GLU A 129 -13.96 -6.94 -5.09
C GLU A 129 -13.11 -8.02 -5.72
N CYS A 130 -13.66 -9.22 -5.91
CA CYS A 130 -12.99 -10.31 -6.63
C CYS A 130 -12.69 -9.93 -8.08
N GLN A 131 -13.63 -9.28 -8.77
CA GLN A 131 -13.42 -8.78 -10.13
C GLN A 131 -12.35 -7.69 -10.15
N THR A 132 -12.39 -6.77 -9.20
CA THR A 132 -11.39 -5.71 -9.07
C THR A 132 -10.00 -6.28 -8.85
N ARG A 133 -9.88 -7.29 -7.98
CA ARG A 133 -8.62 -7.99 -7.74
C ARG A 133 -8.09 -8.63 -9.02
N ARG A 134 -8.94 -9.31 -9.77
CA ARG A 134 -8.56 -9.93 -11.06
C ARG A 134 -8.06 -8.89 -12.06
N LYS A 135 -8.73 -7.74 -12.13
CA LYS A 135 -8.28 -6.62 -12.98
C LYS A 135 -6.91 -6.09 -12.54
N TRP A 136 -6.70 -6.00 -11.23
CA TRP A 136 -5.39 -5.61 -10.70
C TRP A 136 -4.30 -6.64 -11.06
N GLU A 137 -4.58 -7.91 -10.88
CA GLU A 137 -3.67 -9.00 -11.27
C GLU A 137 -3.36 -8.95 -12.77
N SER A 138 -4.38 -8.71 -13.60
CA SER A 138 -4.20 -8.52 -15.05
C SER A 138 -3.33 -7.30 -15.34
N ALA A 139 -3.46 -6.21 -14.58
CA ALA A 139 -2.61 -5.04 -14.72
C ALA A 139 -1.15 -5.35 -14.37
N LEU A 140 -0.91 -6.14 -13.33
CA LEU A 140 0.44 -6.61 -12.97
C LEU A 140 1.02 -7.52 -14.06
N ASP A 141 0.22 -8.40 -14.65
CA ASP A 141 0.63 -9.25 -15.76
C ASP A 141 1.02 -8.40 -16.98
N GLU A 142 0.23 -7.38 -17.27
CA GLU A 142 0.55 -6.42 -18.34
C GLU A 142 1.84 -5.65 -18.05
N LEU A 143 2.07 -5.25 -16.81
CA LEU A 143 3.34 -4.63 -16.40
C LEU A 143 4.52 -5.56 -16.71
N ALA A 144 4.39 -6.85 -16.41
CA ALA A 144 5.42 -7.84 -16.66
C ALA A 144 5.75 -7.97 -18.17
N THR A 145 4.79 -7.70 -19.05
CA THR A 145 5.02 -7.74 -20.51
C THR A 145 5.86 -6.57 -21.04
N LEU A 146 6.11 -5.55 -20.23
CA LEU A 146 6.94 -4.41 -20.62
C LEU A 146 8.43 -4.73 -20.62
N ASP A 147 8.83 -5.94 -20.23
CA ASP A 147 10.21 -6.38 -20.33
C ASP A 147 10.65 -6.37 -21.79
N PHE A 148 11.66 -5.57 -22.06
CA PHE A 148 12.12 -5.38 -23.42
C PHE A 148 13.65 -5.32 -23.44
N ARG A 149 14.29 -6.24 -24.18
CA ARG A 149 15.74 -6.28 -24.38
C ARG A 149 16.56 -6.34 -23.09
N GLY A 150 16.05 -6.99 -22.05
CA GLY A 150 16.76 -7.14 -20.79
C GLY A 150 16.94 -5.83 -19.99
N ARG A 151 16.17 -4.80 -20.31
CA ARG A 151 16.23 -3.52 -19.62
C ARG A 151 15.70 -3.65 -18.18
N SER A 152 16.46 -3.09 -17.24
CA SER A 152 16.01 -2.93 -15.85
C SER A 152 15.63 -1.48 -15.57
N VAL A 153 14.69 -1.30 -14.65
CA VAL A 153 14.18 0.02 -14.24
C VAL A 153 14.17 0.10 -12.72
N ASP A 154 14.06 1.31 -12.17
CA ASP A 154 13.87 1.49 -10.75
C ASP A 154 12.40 1.35 -10.34
N PHE A 155 12.14 1.30 -9.04
CA PHE A 155 10.77 1.16 -8.52
C PHE A 155 9.87 2.32 -8.91
N ALA A 156 10.38 3.54 -8.90
CA ALA A 156 9.59 4.73 -9.26
C ALA A 156 9.06 4.65 -10.69
N GLU A 157 9.89 4.22 -11.64
CA GLU A 157 9.51 4.03 -13.04
C GLU A 157 8.47 2.90 -13.19
N ALA A 158 8.68 1.79 -12.49
CA ALA A 158 7.71 0.68 -12.46
C ALA A 158 6.37 1.12 -11.86
N LEU A 159 6.39 1.92 -10.78
CA LEU A 159 5.20 2.44 -10.13
C LEU A 159 4.40 3.37 -11.07
N GLU A 160 5.06 4.24 -11.80
CA GLU A 160 4.40 5.10 -12.80
C GLU A 160 3.76 4.27 -13.91
N SER A 161 4.43 3.21 -14.34
CA SER A 161 3.91 2.30 -15.37
C SER A 161 2.66 1.55 -14.87
N ILE A 162 2.67 1.01 -13.64
CA ILE A 162 1.49 0.31 -13.12
C ILE A 162 0.31 1.26 -12.89
N LYS A 163 0.56 2.48 -12.47
CA LYS A 163 -0.50 3.52 -12.36
C LYS A 163 -1.20 3.75 -13.69
N ARG A 164 -0.43 3.90 -14.76
CA ARG A 164 -0.97 4.10 -16.10
C ARG A 164 -1.78 2.90 -16.58
N ILE A 165 -1.23 1.70 -16.42
CA ILE A 165 -1.88 0.44 -16.82
C ILE A 165 -3.18 0.24 -16.03
N ALA A 166 -3.16 0.45 -14.73
CA ALA A 166 -4.32 0.29 -13.87
C ALA A 166 -5.46 1.24 -14.29
N ARG A 167 -5.15 2.48 -14.63
CA ARG A 167 -6.14 3.43 -15.14
C ARG A 167 -6.82 2.92 -16.40
N GLN A 168 -6.05 2.41 -17.34
CA GLN A 168 -6.58 1.86 -18.59
C GLN A 168 -7.42 0.61 -18.36
N THR A 169 -6.95 -0.28 -17.52
CA THR A 169 -7.62 -1.56 -17.22
C THR A 169 -8.94 -1.35 -16.48
N MET A 170 -9.02 -0.37 -15.57
CA MET A 170 -10.22 -0.10 -14.78
C MET A 170 -11.32 0.59 -15.59
N PHE A 171 -10.97 1.27 -16.67
CA PHE A 171 -11.94 1.98 -17.54
C PHE A 171 -12.39 1.18 -18.76
N SER A 172 -11.91 -0.04 -18.91
CA SER A 172 -12.29 -0.91 -20.03
C SER A 172 -13.42 -1.89 -19.69
#